data_a592331728dec372c99a2d3cb92137db
#
_entry.id   a592331728dec372c99a2d3cb92137db
#
_cell.length_a   1.000
_cell.length_b   1.000
_cell.length_c   1.000
_cell.angle_alpha   90.00
_cell.angle_beta   90.00
_cell.angle_gamma   90.00
#
_symmetry.space_group_name_H-M   'P 1'
#
loop_
_entity.id
_entity.type
_entity.pdbx_description
1 polymer ?
#
loop_
_entity_poly.entity_id
_entity_poly.type
_entity_poly.pdbx_seq_one_letter_code
_entity_poly.pdbx_strand_id
1 'polypeptide(L)'
;GWADLLASLPFPQLNILKIFRMVKAYSIIRRAGWKNIKTSFNNNRASVAIYTVFLIIILLLEFGSIGILAIEGGDPSANIRTASDALWWVYVTITTVGYGDTYPVTNGGRMLGAVVMLVGVGLFGVVTGFLANKFLPSADGAKSEGVAVNKDASLKQLHAELKELREAVERQKS
;
A
#
# COMPACT_ATOMS: atom_id res chain seq x y z
N GLY A 1 -12.90 22.71 -16.29
CA GLY A 1 -13.63 23.88 -16.73
C GLY A 1 -12.79 25.14 -16.62
N TRP A 2 -13.34 26.29 -16.99
CA TRP A 2 -12.65 27.60 -17.00
C TRP A 2 -12.04 28.00 -15.66
N ALA A 3 -12.58 27.51 -14.54
CA ALA A 3 -12.05 27.74 -13.19
C ALA A 3 -10.69 27.07 -12.96
N ASP A 4 -10.40 25.98 -13.64
CA ASP A 4 -9.13 25.26 -13.49
C ASP A 4 -8.01 25.93 -14.29
N LEU A 5 -8.36 26.57 -15.42
CA LEU A 5 -7.45 27.40 -16.22
C LEU A 5 -7.04 28.70 -15.50
N LEU A 6 -7.97 29.36 -14.82
CA LEU A 6 -7.71 30.56 -14.02
C LEU A 6 -6.86 30.27 -12.77
N ALA A 7 -6.91 29.04 -12.25
CA ALA A 7 -6.14 28.64 -11.07
C ALA A 7 -4.70 28.22 -11.38
N SER A 8 -4.33 28.08 -12.67
CA SER A 8 -2.95 27.77 -13.11
C SER A 8 -2.10 29.03 -13.37
N LEU A 9 -2.70 30.22 -13.28
CA LEU A 9 -1.97 31.49 -13.48
C LEU A 9 -1.16 31.85 -12.21
N PRO A 10 0.10 32.26 -12.34
CA PRO A 10 1.02 32.49 -11.22
C PRO A 10 0.79 33.86 -10.56
N PHE A 11 -0.44 34.14 -10.08
CA PHE A 11 -0.70 35.34 -9.31
C PHE A 11 -0.58 35.11 -7.81
N PRO A 12 0.33 35.79 -7.09
CA PRO A 12 0.61 35.57 -5.66
C PRO A 12 -0.57 35.94 -4.73
N GLN A 13 -1.61 36.58 -5.25
CA GLN A 13 -2.77 37.04 -4.45
C GLN A 13 -3.92 36.02 -4.38
N LEU A 14 -3.81 34.86 -5.02
CA LEU A 14 -4.90 33.86 -5.07
C LEU A 14 -4.77 32.74 -4.01
N ASN A 15 -4.12 33.02 -2.88
CA ASN A 15 -4.07 32.08 -1.75
C ASN A 15 -5.47 31.71 -1.21
N ILE A 16 -6.47 32.57 -1.42
CA ILE A 16 -7.88 32.32 -1.08
C ILE A 16 -8.47 31.16 -1.92
N LEU A 17 -8.07 31.03 -3.18
CA LEU A 17 -8.53 29.93 -4.06
C LEU A 17 -7.94 28.57 -3.65
N LYS A 18 -6.78 28.54 -3.01
CA LYS A 18 -6.21 27.30 -2.43
C LYS A 18 -7.07 26.81 -1.26
N ILE A 19 -7.53 27.74 -0.41
CA ILE A 19 -8.44 27.43 0.71
C ILE A 19 -9.79 26.93 0.15
N PHE A 20 -10.31 27.52 -0.92
CA PHE A 20 -11.56 27.08 -1.54
C PHE A 20 -11.46 25.66 -2.14
N ARG A 21 -10.30 25.29 -2.69
CA ARG A 21 -10.03 23.89 -3.12
C ARG A 21 -10.03 22.94 -1.94
N MET A 22 -9.41 23.30 -0.82
CA MET A 22 -9.41 22.46 0.40
C MET A 22 -10.82 22.31 0.97
N VAL A 23 -11.61 23.40 1.02
CA VAL A 23 -13.01 23.35 1.46
C VAL A 23 -13.87 22.52 0.51
N LYS A 24 -13.65 22.61 -0.80
CA LYS A 24 -14.34 21.78 -1.81
C LYS A 24 -13.98 20.31 -1.67
N ALA A 25 -12.70 19.98 -1.49
CA ALA A 25 -12.22 18.62 -1.22
C ALA A 25 -12.84 18.06 0.08
N TYR A 26 -12.83 18.85 1.16
CA TYR A 26 -13.47 18.49 2.41
C TYR A 26 -14.99 18.28 2.26
N SER A 27 -15.69 19.12 1.49
CA SER A 27 -17.12 18.99 1.24
C SER A 27 -17.46 17.72 0.42
N ILE A 28 -16.60 17.34 -0.50
CA ILE A 28 -16.76 16.10 -1.28
C ILE A 28 -16.59 14.87 -0.37
N ILE A 29 -15.59 14.86 0.49
CA ILE A 29 -15.36 13.80 1.48
C ILE A 29 -16.54 13.71 2.45
N ARG A 30 -17.07 14.85 2.91
CA ARG A 30 -18.23 14.89 3.79
C ARG A 30 -19.54 14.46 3.11
N ARG A 31 -19.71 14.75 1.80
CA ARG A 31 -20.90 14.34 1.01
C ARG A 31 -20.84 12.87 0.57
N ALA A 32 -19.65 12.32 0.38
CA ALA A 32 -19.45 10.88 0.10
C ALA A 32 -19.97 9.99 1.24
N GLY A 33 -20.24 10.55 2.41
CA GLY A 33 -20.93 9.93 3.55
C GLY A 33 -20.20 8.72 4.12
N TRP A 34 -19.88 8.75 5.38
CA TRP A 34 -19.31 7.61 6.12
C TRP A 34 -20.08 6.28 5.94
N LYS A 35 -21.38 6.35 5.62
CA LYS A 35 -22.20 5.15 5.35
C LYS A 35 -21.83 4.45 4.04
N ASN A 36 -21.57 5.19 2.97
CA ASN A 36 -21.19 4.60 1.68
C ASN A 36 -19.76 4.03 1.70
N ILE A 37 -18.86 4.64 2.50
CA ILE A 37 -17.51 4.09 2.73
C ILE A 37 -17.60 2.75 3.46
N LYS A 38 -18.45 2.62 4.50
CA LYS A 38 -18.62 1.37 5.25
C LYS A 38 -19.21 0.23 4.41
N THR A 39 -20.16 0.50 3.53
CA THR A 39 -20.78 -0.53 2.67
C THR A 39 -19.89 -0.96 1.52
N SER A 40 -19.12 -0.03 0.92
CA SER A 40 -18.06 -0.38 -0.05
C SER A 40 -16.91 -1.17 0.59
N PHE A 41 -16.63 -0.91 1.87
CA PHE A 41 -15.59 -1.61 2.61
C PHE A 41 -15.86 -3.12 2.75
N ASN A 42 -17.10 -3.52 2.78
CA ASN A 42 -17.49 -4.93 2.98
C ASN A 42 -17.46 -5.74 1.68
N ASN A 43 -17.75 -5.13 0.51
CA ASN A 43 -17.85 -5.85 -0.76
C ASN A 43 -16.54 -5.87 -1.60
N ASN A 44 -15.60 -4.92 -1.36
CA ASN A 44 -14.36 -4.82 -2.15
C ASN A 44 -13.16 -4.48 -1.25
N ARG A 45 -12.85 -5.32 -0.29
CA ARG A 45 -11.77 -5.11 0.69
C ARG A 45 -10.41 -4.78 0.04
N ALA A 46 -10.06 -5.46 -1.05
CA ALA A 46 -8.80 -5.26 -1.74
C ALA A 46 -8.70 -3.87 -2.42
N SER A 47 -9.77 -3.41 -3.06
CA SER A 47 -9.78 -2.10 -3.72
C SER A 47 -9.72 -0.95 -2.71
N VAL A 48 -10.43 -1.07 -1.59
CA VAL A 48 -10.40 -0.05 -0.54
C VAL A 48 -9.04 0.01 0.12
N ALA A 49 -8.41 -1.14 0.38
CA ALA A 49 -7.07 -1.20 0.95
C ALA A 49 -6.05 -0.45 0.08
N ILE A 50 -6.07 -0.66 -1.24
CA ILE A 50 -5.13 0.02 -2.13
C ILE A 50 -5.35 1.53 -2.18
N TYR A 51 -6.61 2.01 -2.24
CA TYR A 51 -6.91 3.44 -2.18
C TYR A 51 -6.47 4.07 -0.86
N THR A 52 -6.63 3.36 0.25
CA THR A 52 -6.14 3.81 1.56
C THR A 52 -4.62 3.93 1.59
N VAL A 53 -3.90 2.95 1.02
CA VAL A 53 -2.44 2.99 0.91
C VAL A 53 -1.99 4.18 0.06
N PHE A 54 -2.59 4.42 -1.11
CA PHE A 54 -2.29 5.59 -1.93
C PHE A 54 -2.57 6.90 -1.20
N LEU A 55 -3.66 6.99 -0.45
CA LEU A 55 -3.95 8.16 0.37
C LEU A 55 -2.87 8.39 1.43
N ILE A 56 -2.43 7.34 2.12
CA ILE A 56 -1.37 7.44 3.12
C ILE A 56 -0.04 7.87 2.48
N ILE A 57 0.30 7.35 1.30
CA ILE A 57 1.50 7.78 0.56
C ILE A 57 1.44 9.28 0.24
N ILE A 58 0.30 9.77 -0.27
CA ILE A 58 0.12 11.20 -0.56
C ILE A 58 0.26 12.05 0.71
N LEU A 59 -0.37 11.62 1.81
CA LEU A 59 -0.26 12.32 3.09
C LEU A 59 1.17 12.31 3.61
N LEU A 60 1.89 11.20 3.47
CA LEU A 60 3.30 11.09 3.88
C LEU A 60 4.19 12.01 3.05
N LEU A 61 3.97 12.09 1.73
CA LEU A 61 4.67 13.02 0.84
C LEU A 61 4.43 14.47 1.25
N GLU A 62 3.18 14.86 1.49
CA GLU A 62 2.82 16.23 1.86
C GLU A 62 3.36 16.60 3.26
N PHE A 63 2.97 15.84 4.29
CA PHE A 63 3.35 16.15 5.67
C PHE A 63 4.84 15.90 5.94
N GLY A 64 5.42 14.86 5.34
CA GLY A 64 6.85 14.59 5.44
C GLY A 64 7.68 15.71 4.82
N SER A 65 7.28 16.22 3.66
CA SER A 65 7.98 17.33 2.98
C SER A 65 7.85 18.64 3.75
N ILE A 66 6.66 18.97 4.25
CA ILE A 66 6.46 20.17 5.08
C ILE A 66 7.28 20.06 6.37
N GLY A 67 7.25 18.89 7.01
CA GLY A 67 7.95 18.65 8.27
C GLY A 67 9.47 18.74 8.12
N ILE A 68 10.05 18.09 7.11
CA ILE A 68 11.49 18.12 6.90
C ILE A 68 11.97 19.52 6.52
N LEU A 69 11.24 20.23 5.66
CA LEU A 69 11.58 21.60 5.27
C LEU A 69 11.52 22.56 6.45
N ALA A 70 10.53 22.40 7.34
CA ALA A 70 10.40 23.22 8.54
C ALA A 70 11.55 22.98 9.55
N ILE A 71 12.04 21.74 9.64
CA ILE A 71 13.12 21.36 10.58
C ILE A 71 14.49 21.74 10.01
N GLU A 72 14.75 21.45 8.74
CA GLU A 72 16.04 21.67 8.09
C GLU A 72 16.25 23.12 7.64
N GLY A 73 15.18 23.83 7.30
CA GLY A 73 15.24 25.16 6.66
C GLY A 73 15.93 26.24 7.48
N GLY A 74 16.16 26.04 8.77
CA GLY A 74 16.90 26.94 9.66
C GLY A 74 18.39 26.66 9.75
N ASP A 75 18.89 25.54 9.25
CA ASP A 75 20.29 25.15 9.35
C ASP A 75 21.09 25.62 8.11
N PRO A 76 22.19 26.39 8.29
CA PRO A 76 23.02 26.84 7.17
C PRO A 76 23.66 25.71 6.37
N SER A 77 23.86 24.53 6.98
CA SER A 77 24.46 23.35 6.33
C SER A 77 23.43 22.48 5.60
N ALA A 78 22.13 22.76 5.76
CA ALA A 78 21.08 21.98 5.12
C ALA A 78 21.13 22.04 3.59
N ASN A 79 20.91 20.90 2.96
CA ASN A 79 20.76 20.77 1.51
C ASN A 79 19.29 20.61 1.07
N ILE A 80 18.37 20.51 2.03
CA ILE A 80 16.92 20.55 1.80
C ILE A 80 16.44 21.97 2.10
N ARG A 81 16.35 22.81 1.07
CA ARG A 81 16.05 24.25 1.23
C ARG A 81 14.77 24.68 0.55
N THR A 82 14.29 23.93 -0.40
CA THR A 82 13.07 24.21 -1.15
C THR A 82 12.02 23.15 -0.94
N ALA A 83 10.76 23.46 -1.21
CA ALA A 83 9.68 22.49 -1.19
C ALA A 83 9.92 21.34 -2.19
N SER A 84 10.61 21.64 -3.31
CA SER A 84 11.00 20.63 -4.30
C SER A 84 12.02 19.65 -3.74
N ASP A 85 13.05 20.15 -3.04
CA ASP A 85 14.07 19.29 -2.42
C ASP A 85 13.45 18.39 -1.35
N ALA A 86 12.57 18.95 -0.54
CA ALA A 86 11.87 18.22 0.52
C ALA A 86 10.98 17.12 -0.05
N LEU A 87 10.19 17.43 -1.08
CA LEU A 87 9.32 16.46 -1.75
C LEU A 87 10.15 15.36 -2.43
N TRP A 88 11.22 15.72 -3.11
CA TRP A 88 12.15 14.80 -3.73
C TRP A 88 12.77 13.86 -2.70
N TRP A 89 13.28 14.41 -1.61
CA TRP A 89 13.87 13.62 -0.55
C TRP A 89 12.89 12.61 0.06
N VAL A 90 11.67 13.03 0.39
CA VAL A 90 10.64 12.11 0.92
C VAL A 90 10.32 11.04 -0.10
N TYR A 91 10.15 11.41 -1.38
CA TYR A 91 9.84 10.48 -2.46
C TYR A 91 10.91 9.39 -2.61
N VAL A 92 12.19 9.76 -2.71
CA VAL A 92 13.29 8.78 -2.86
C VAL A 92 13.53 7.97 -1.60
N THR A 93 13.17 8.51 -0.44
CA THR A 93 13.28 7.82 0.86
C THR A 93 12.20 6.75 1.02
N ILE A 94 10.92 7.06 0.76
CA ILE A 94 9.82 6.09 0.86
C ILE A 94 9.91 4.99 -0.19
N THR A 95 10.50 5.27 -1.35
CA THR A 95 10.76 4.28 -2.40
C THR A 95 12.03 3.46 -2.15
N THR A 96 12.75 3.74 -1.06
CA THR A 96 14.01 3.07 -0.68
C THR A 96 15.16 3.23 -1.68
N VAL A 97 15.07 4.21 -2.60
CA VAL A 97 16.11 4.49 -3.61
C VAL A 97 17.30 5.19 -2.98
N GLY A 98 17.06 6.30 -2.26
CA GLY A 98 18.06 7.00 -1.45
C GLY A 98 19.33 7.42 -2.23
N TYR A 99 19.21 8.27 -3.24
CA TYR A 99 20.36 8.73 -4.05
C TYR A 99 21.44 9.42 -3.22
N GLY A 100 21.11 9.99 -2.05
CA GLY A 100 22.06 10.68 -1.19
C GLY A 100 22.43 12.10 -1.64
N ASP A 101 21.74 12.62 -2.62
CA ASP A 101 21.86 14.00 -3.11
C ASP A 101 21.24 15.01 -2.16
N THR A 102 20.17 14.62 -1.46
CA THR A 102 19.53 15.37 -0.41
C THR A 102 19.32 14.47 0.83
N TYR A 103 19.60 15.01 2.03
CA TYR A 103 19.51 14.27 3.29
C TYR A 103 19.39 15.23 4.48
N PRO A 104 18.75 14.81 5.60
CA PRO A 104 18.66 15.63 6.80
C PRO A 104 19.99 15.73 7.51
N VAL A 105 20.42 16.95 7.84
CA VAL A 105 21.65 17.23 8.58
C VAL A 105 21.40 17.40 10.08
N THR A 106 20.20 17.90 10.45
CA THR A 106 19.83 18.12 11.86
C THR A 106 19.39 16.82 12.55
N ASN A 107 19.50 16.77 13.87
CA ASN A 107 19.00 15.64 14.66
C ASN A 107 17.47 15.48 14.53
N GLY A 108 16.73 16.60 14.52
CA GLY A 108 15.27 16.59 14.30
C GLY A 108 14.90 16.01 12.94
N GLY A 109 15.60 16.44 11.87
CA GLY A 109 15.41 15.92 10.53
C GLY A 109 15.73 14.43 10.43
N ARG A 110 16.78 13.96 11.08
CA ARG A 110 17.12 12.52 11.14
C ARG A 110 16.06 11.70 11.87
N MET A 111 15.49 12.21 12.95
CA MET A 111 14.39 11.54 13.66
C MET A 111 13.14 11.46 12.78
N LEU A 112 12.75 12.56 12.12
CA LEU A 112 11.66 12.54 11.15
C LEU A 112 11.96 11.58 10.01
N GLY A 113 13.20 11.57 9.51
CA GLY A 113 13.66 10.65 8.50
C GLY A 113 13.48 9.19 8.89
N ALA A 114 13.83 8.82 10.11
CA ALA A 114 13.62 7.46 10.61
C ALA A 114 12.14 7.05 10.59
N VAL A 115 11.23 7.96 10.95
CA VAL A 115 9.78 7.72 10.88
C VAL A 115 9.33 7.57 9.43
N VAL A 116 9.77 8.45 8.52
CA VAL A 116 9.44 8.39 7.09
C VAL A 116 9.92 7.07 6.48
N MET A 117 11.13 6.64 6.80
CA MET A 117 11.70 5.36 6.33
C MET A 117 10.87 4.16 6.81
N LEU A 118 10.54 4.13 8.10
CA LEU A 118 9.81 3.02 8.71
C LEU A 118 8.40 2.88 8.10
N VAL A 119 7.69 4.00 7.95
CA VAL A 119 6.36 4.02 7.32
C VAL A 119 6.47 3.72 5.83
N GLY A 120 7.46 4.28 5.13
CA GLY A 120 7.69 4.09 3.69
C GLY A 120 7.93 2.63 3.33
N VAL A 121 8.82 1.94 4.05
CA VAL A 121 9.09 0.50 3.85
C VAL A 121 7.82 -0.33 4.02
N GLY A 122 7.02 -0.03 5.06
CA GLY A 122 5.75 -0.72 5.28
C GLY A 122 4.76 -0.52 4.13
N LEU A 123 4.60 0.72 3.66
CA LEU A 123 3.71 1.04 2.53
C LEU A 123 4.19 0.40 1.22
N PHE A 124 5.49 0.43 0.95
CA PHE A 124 6.07 -0.22 -0.21
C PHE A 124 5.81 -1.74 -0.22
N GLY A 125 5.97 -2.39 0.93
CA GLY A 125 5.65 -3.80 1.12
C GLY A 125 4.18 -4.13 0.83
N VAL A 126 3.25 -3.29 1.30
CA VAL A 126 1.81 -3.47 1.03
C VAL A 126 1.49 -3.32 -0.46
N VAL A 127 2.05 -2.30 -1.14
CA VAL A 127 1.87 -2.09 -2.59
C VAL A 127 2.42 -3.28 -3.37
N THR A 128 3.63 -3.72 -3.06
CA THR A 128 4.28 -4.86 -3.73
C THR A 128 3.50 -6.15 -3.51
N GLY A 129 3.06 -6.43 -2.28
CA GLY A 129 2.24 -7.59 -1.96
C GLY A 129 0.89 -7.58 -2.69
N PHE A 130 0.26 -6.42 -2.81
CA PHE A 130 -0.98 -6.27 -3.59
C PHE A 130 -0.75 -6.56 -5.08
N LEU A 131 0.32 -6.01 -5.67
CA LEU A 131 0.68 -6.27 -7.06
C LEU A 131 0.97 -7.76 -7.27
N ALA A 132 1.78 -8.35 -6.41
CA ALA A 132 2.09 -9.78 -6.47
C ALA A 132 0.81 -10.63 -6.47
N ASN A 133 -0.12 -10.36 -5.54
CA ASN A 133 -1.39 -11.09 -5.47
C ASN A 133 -2.29 -10.88 -6.71
N LYS A 134 -2.17 -9.74 -7.39
CA LYS A 134 -2.94 -9.46 -8.60
C LYS A 134 -2.35 -10.09 -9.86
N PHE A 135 -1.02 -10.20 -9.93
CA PHE A 135 -0.32 -10.71 -11.11
C PHE A 135 0.09 -12.18 -10.98
N LEU A 136 0.25 -12.72 -9.77
CA LEU A 136 0.45 -14.15 -9.61
C LEU A 136 -0.92 -14.88 -9.60
N PRO A 137 -1.09 -15.96 -10.36
CA PRO A 137 -2.26 -16.84 -10.25
C PRO A 137 -2.35 -17.33 -8.79
N SER A 138 -3.53 -17.25 -8.21
CA SER A 138 -3.76 -17.73 -6.83
C SER A 138 -3.29 -19.18 -6.74
N ALA A 139 -2.31 -19.45 -5.88
CA ALA A 139 -1.80 -20.79 -5.64
C ALA A 139 -2.87 -21.76 -5.11
N ASP A 140 -4.02 -21.24 -4.70
CA ASP A 140 -5.19 -22.04 -4.27
C ASP A 140 -5.88 -22.78 -5.42
N GLY A 141 -5.81 -22.27 -6.67
CA GLY A 141 -6.34 -22.98 -7.85
C GLY A 141 -5.51 -24.23 -8.20
N ALA A 142 -4.20 -24.15 -8.05
CA ALA A 142 -3.31 -25.29 -8.36
C ALA A 142 -3.29 -26.36 -7.27
N LYS A 143 -3.58 -25.99 -6.00
CA LYS A 143 -3.62 -26.97 -4.89
C LYS A 143 -4.95 -27.72 -4.79
N SER A 144 -6.08 -27.10 -5.16
CA SER A 144 -7.39 -27.76 -5.05
C SER A 144 -7.61 -28.82 -6.15
N GLU A 145 -7.11 -28.65 -7.37
CA GLU A 145 -7.28 -29.65 -8.41
C GLU A 145 -6.31 -30.85 -8.25
N GLY A 146 -5.05 -30.60 -7.91
CA GLY A 146 -4.06 -31.68 -7.74
C GLY A 146 -4.26 -32.55 -6.50
N VAL A 147 -4.76 -31.95 -5.39
CA VAL A 147 -4.94 -32.69 -4.12
C VAL A 147 -6.29 -33.42 -4.07
N ALA A 148 -7.34 -32.88 -4.68
CA ALA A 148 -8.66 -33.55 -4.70
C ALA A 148 -8.65 -34.78 -5.62
N VAL A 149 -8.05 -34.67 -6.81
CA VAL A 149 -7.97 -35.80 -7.76
C VAL A 149 -7.11 -36.94 -7.22
N ASN A 150 -6.04 -36.62 -6.50
CA ASN A 150 -5.14 -37.65 -5.94
C ASN A 150 -5.70 -38.32 -4.68
N LYS A 151 -6.51 -37.61 -3.88
CA LYS A 151 -7.06 -38.15 -2.64
C LYS A 151 -8.12 -39.22 -2.86
N ASP A 152 -9.00 -39.03 -3.84
CA ASP A 152 -10.03 -40.03 -4.19
C ASP A 152 -9.46 -41.24 -4.87
N ALA A 153 -8.41 -41.08 -5.69
CA ALA A 153 -7.68 -42.21 -6.28
C ALA A 153 -6.93 -43.02 -5.20
N SER A 154 -6.25 -42.36 -4.27
CA SER A 154 -5.54 -42.99 -3.17
C SER A 154 -6.49 -43.73 -2.19
N LEU A 155 -7.65 -43.14 -1.90
CA LEU A 155 -8.66 -43.80 -1.06
C LEU A 155 -9.23 -45.04 -1.72
N LYS A 156 -9.46 -45.04 -3.03
CA LYS A 156 -9.93 -46.21 -3.77
C LYS A 156 -8.86 -47.33 -3.78
N GLN A 157 -7.60 -46.98 -3.97
CA GLN A 157 -6.49 -47.98 -3.89
C GLN A 157 -6.36 -48.59 -2.52
N LEU A 158 -6.41 -47.75 -1.46
CA LEU A 158 -6.34 -48.21 -0.09
C LEU A 158 -7.49 -49.15 0.29
N HIS A 159 -8.70 -48.88 -0.18
CA HIS A 159 -9.84 -49.77 0.04
C HIS A 159 -9.71 -51.10 -0.72
N ALA A 160 -9.12 -51.10 -1.91
CA ALA A 160 -8.86 -52.33 -2.66
C ALA A 160 -7.83 -53.20 -1.96
N GLU A 161 -6.72 -52.63 -1.49
CA GLU A 161 -5.69 -53.37 -0.74
C GLU A 161 -6.22 -53.92 0.59
N LEU A 162 -7.03 -53.14 1.32
CA LEU A 162 -7.66 -53.66 2.55
C LEU A 162 -8.61 -54.82 2.30
N LYS A 163 -9.31 -54.83 1.17
CA LYS A 163 -10.19 -55.95 0.79
C LYS A 163 -9.41 -57.20 0.45
N GLU A 164 -8.34 -57.09 -0.32
CA GLU A 164 -7.44 -58.21 -0.66
C GLU A 164 -6.79 -58.81 0.58
N LEU A 165 -6.28 -57.95 1.49
CA LEU A 165 -5.68 -58.44 2.74
C LEU A 165 -6.70 -59.18 3.63
N ARG A 166 -7.94 -58.68 3.67
CA ARG A 166 -9.00 -59.33 4.45
C ARG A 166 -9.37 -60.68 3.89
N GLU A 167 -9.49 -60.81 2.56
CA GLU A 167 -9.75 -62.09 1.89
C GLU A 167 -8.58 -63.09 2.04
N ALA A 168 -7.35 -62.57 2.05
CA ALA A 168 -6.17 -63.42 2.26
C ALA A 168 -6.10 -63.98 3.70
N VAL A 169 -6.45 -63.17 4.70
CA VAL A 169 -6.53 -63.60 6.12
C VAL A 169 -7.65 -64.59 6.34
N GLU A 170 -8.80 -64.41 5.70
CA GLU A 170 -9.89 -65.40 5.78
C GLU A 170 -9.53 -66.77 5.17
N ARG A 171 -8.78 -66.78 4.05
CA ARG A 171 -8.26 -68.01 3.43
C ARG A 171 -7.24 -68.76 4.29
N GLN A 172 -6.47 -68.03 5.14
CA GLN A 172 -5.52 -68.65 6.06
C GLN A 172 -6.17 -69.26 7.31
N LYS A 173 -7.39 -68.87 7.63
CA LYS A 173 -8.17 -69.33 8.79
C LYS A 173 -9.03 -70.58 8.49
N SER A 174 -9.23 -70.89 7.22
CA SER A 174 -9.97 -72.06 6.74
C SER A 174 -9.02 -73.25 6.47
#